data_5b1600ac4008f3f7bdd19e7e8b455b5e
#
_entry.id   5b1600ac4008f3f7bdd19e7e8b455b5e
#
_cell.length_a   1.000
_cell.length_b   1.000
_cell.length_c   1.000
_cell.angle_alpha   90.00
_cell.angle_beta   90.00
_cell.angle_gamma   90.00
#
_symmetry.space_group_name_H-M   'P 1'
#
loop_
_entity.id
_entity.type
_entity.pdbx_description
1 polymer ?
#
loop_
_entity_poly.entity_id
_entity_poly.type
_entity_poly.pdbx_seq_one_letter_code
_entity_poly.pdbx_strand_id
1 'polypeptide(L)'
;MKKALGEIKKHLLTAISYMLPLVVASGLLIAVGNLMGGEVVTDLSKMTVPSAFTSLGVLGMGLLPSFIGGYISYSIADRPGIAPGFLMGQIASFLGAGFLGGMIGGFVAGYIALAIRKYVKVPKWAEALMPMMIIPTLTAMIGGLLMYFVLGGPITAMTNGLNNFVTGLDQSQKTLYGFIIGFIGCIDFGGAISKVPNLICDGLLLDGITEPEAIKVLAAMVPPIGVTFGWLLSKALKKRIFTAQEEDAIKVAFQWDYV
;
A
#
# COMPACT_ATOMS: atom_id res chain seq x y z
N MET A 1 -15.02 14.28 -15.14
CA MET A 1 -14.75 13.95 -13.74
C MET A 1 -14.83 12.44 -13.48
N LYS A 2 -15.95 11.73 -13.73
CA LYS A 2 -16.07 10.26 -13.51
C LYS A 2 -15.02 9.42 -14.25
N LYS A 3 -14.64 9.77 -15.48
CA LYS A 3 -13.63 9.04 -16.27
C LYS A 3 -12.22 9.16 -15.67
N ALA A 4 -11.80 10.36 -15.28
CA ALA A 4 -10.49 10.59 -14.65
C ALA A 4 -10.37 9.86 -13.29
N LEU A 5 -11.43 9.88 -12.48
CA LEU A 5 -11.46 9.14 -11.21
C LEU A 5 -11.36 7.61 -11.43
N GLY A 6 -11.98 7.12 -12.51
CA GLY A 6 -11.87 5.71 -12.91
C GLY A 6 -10.46 5.31 -13.34
N GLU A 7 -9.74 6.18 -14.04
CA GLU A 7 -8.35 5.95 -14.44
C GLU A 7 -7.41 5.96 -13.22
N ILE A 8 -7.53 6.94 -12.32
CA ILE A 8 -6.77 7.00 -11.07
C ILE A 8 -6.98 5.71 -10.27
N LYS A 9 -8.25 5.29 -10.07
CA LYS A 9 -8.57 4.03 -9.38
C LYS A 9 -7.90 2.83 -10.05
N LYS A 10 -7.92 2.73 -11.37
CA LYS A 10 -7.28 1.65 -12.12
C LYS A 10 -5.78 1.59 -11.85
N HIS A 11 -5.08 2.72 -11.92
CA HIS A 11 -3.63 2.78 -11.70
C HIS A 11 -3.26 2.43 -10.26
N LEU A 12 -4.03 2.90 -9.28
CA LEU A 12 -3.86 2.52 -7.88
C LEU A 12 -4.06 1.01 -7.68
N LEU A 13 -5.17 0.44 -8.16
CA LEU A 13 -5.43 -1.00 -8.02
C LEU A 13 -4.36 -1.87 -8.69
N THR A 14 -3.82 -1.42 -9.82
CA THR A 14 -2.69 -2.12 -10.46
C THR A 14 -1.47 -2.13 -9.56
N ALA A 15 -1.05 -0.97 -9.05
CA ALA A 15 0.11 -0.86 -8.17
C ALA A 15 -0.06 -1.71 -6.90
N ILE A 16 -1.23 -1.68 -6.30
CA ILE A 16 -1.61 -2.47 -5.14
C ILE A 16 -1.42 -3.98 -5.42
N SER A 17 -1.93 -4.48 -6.54
CA SER A 17 -1.82 -5.90 -6.87
C SER A 17 -0.38 -6.39 -6.97
N TYR A 18 0.53 -5.54 -7.47
CA TYR A 18 1.97 -5.84 -7.53
C TYR A 18 2.67 -5.68 -6.18
N MET A 19 2.15 -4.83 -5.29
CA MET A 19 2.72 -4.57 -3.98
C MET A 19 2.34 -5.66 -2.94
N LEU A 20 1.15 -6.26 -3.06
CA LEU A 20 0.64 -7.24 -2.09
C LEU A 20 1.62 -8.38 -1.77
N PRO A 21 2.29 -9.05 -2.74
CA PRO A 21 3.24 -10.10 -2.41
C PRO A 21 4.42 -9.61 -1.56
N LEU A 22 4.89 -8.37 -1.78
CA LEU A 22 5.95 -7.77 -0.98
C LEU A 22 5.48 -7.53 0.46
N VAL A 23 4.28 -6.96 0.63
CA VAL A 23 3.69 -6.70 1.96
C VAL A 23 3.53 -8.01 2.74
N VAL A 24 2.94 -9.04 2.10
CA VAL A 24 2.72 -10.34 2.74
C VAL A 24 4.04 -11.01 3.12
N ALA A 25 4.99 -11.08 2.21
CA ALA A 25 6.29 -11.69 2.48
C ALA A 25 7.04 -10.96 3.60
N SER A 26 7.07 -9.62 3.54
CA SER A 26 7.74 -8.79 4.55
C SER A 26 7.06 -8.89 5.92
N GLY A 27 5.72 -8.86 5.95
CA GLY A 27 4.95 -9.01 7.19
C GLY A 27 5.16 -10.38 7.85
N LEU A 28 5.14 -11.47 7.06
CA LEU A 28 5.42 -12.82 7.57
C LEU A 28 6.86 -12.93 8.11
N LEU A 29 7.85 -12.36 7.43
CA LEU A 29 9.24 -12.36 7.91
C LEU A 29 9.38 -11.61 9.23
N ILE A 30 8.73 -10.45 9.40
CA ILE A 30 8.69 -9.72 10.67
C ILE A 30 8.03 -10.57 11.76
N ALA A 31 6.88 -11.16 11.45
CA ALA A 31 6.12 -11.96 12.41
C ALA A 31 6.93 -13.17 12.89
N VAL A 32 7.51 -13.95 11.99
CA VAL A 32 8.34 -15.12 12.32
C VAL A 32 9.59 -14.69 13.09
N GLY A 33 10.28 -13.64 12.63
CA GLY A 33 11.46 -13.13 13.32
C GLY A 33 11.16 -12.71 14.75
N ASN A 34 10.09 -11.93 14.96
CA ASN A 34 9.68 -11.48 16.29
C ASN A 34 9.25 -12.63 17.20
N LEU A 35 8.51 -13.62 16.69
CA LEU A 35 8.13 -14.82 17.44
C LEU A 35 9.34 -15.62 17.91
N MET A 36 10.43 -15.60 17.15
CA MET A 36 11.71 -16.23 17.52
C MET A 36 12.60 -15.33 18.39
N GLY A 37 12.13 -14.16 18.82
CA GLY A 37 12.90 -13.22 19.63
C GLY A 37 13.90 -12.38 18.83
N GLY A 38 13.70 -12.22 17.52
CA GLY A 38 14.52 -11.37 16.66
C GLY A 38 14.18 -9.90 16.81
N GLU A 39 15.20 -9.07 16.73
CA GLU A 39 15.08 -7.61 16.70
C GLU A 39 15.67 -7.07 15.42
N VAL A 40 15.32 -5.83 15.07
CA VAL A 40 15.90 -5.16 13.90
C VAL A 40 17.38 -4.83 14.19
N VAL A 41 18.27 -5.43 13.44
CA VAL A 41 19.71 -5.26 13.59
C VAL A 41 20.34 -4.86 12.27
N THR A 42 21.19 -3.83 12.29
CA THR A 42 21.94 -3.36 11.12
C THR A 42 23.41 -3.80 11.16
N ASP A 43 23.91 -4.18 12.33
CA ASP A 43 25.29 -4.63 12.54
C ASP A 43 25.40 -6.14 12.30
N LEU A 44 26.19 -6.53 11.30
CA LEU A 44 26.42 -7.93 10.95
C LEU A 44 27.02 -8.76 12.09
N SER A 45 27.79 -8.14 12.99
CA SER A 45 28.39 -8.83 14.13
C SER A 45 27.39 -9.31 15.16
N LYS A 46 26.20 -8.70 15.19
CA LYS A 46 25.08 -9.02 16.11
C LYS A 46 23.93 -9.76 15.39
N MET A 47 24.10 -10.06 14.10
CA MET A 47 23.05 -10.65 13.30
C MET A 47 22.82 -12.11 13.69
N THR A 48 21.62 -12.40 14.18
CA THR A 48 21.13 -13.77 14.42
C THR A 48 20.12 -14.14 13.33
N VAL A 49 19.80 -15.43 13.19
CA VAL A 49 18.79 -15.87 12.20
C VAL A 49 17.42 -15.21 12.44
N PRO A 50 16.89 -15.15 13.68
CA PRO A 50 15.64 -14.40 13.94
C PRO A 50 15.75 -12.91 13.58
N SER A 51 16.86 -12.25 13.97
CA SER A 51 17.08 -10.84 13.67
C SER A 51 17.23 -10.58 12.16
N ALA A 52 17.79 -11.54 11.41
CA ALA A 52 17.87 -11.44 9.96
C ALA A 52 16.48 -11.47 9.33
N PHE A 53 15.56 -12.32 9.80
CA PHE A 53 14.18 -12.35 9.32
C PHE A 53 13.44 -11.04 9.62
N THR A 54 13.53 -10.55 10.87
CA THR A 54 12.91 -9.27 11.24
C THR A 54 13.48 -8.12 10.42
N SER A 55 14.80 -8.01 10.30
CA SER A 55 15.47 -6.94 9.56
C SER A 55 15.14 -6.99 8.06
N LEU A 56 15.11 -8.19 7.44
CA LEU A 56 14.73 -8.36 6.04
C LEU A 56 13.28 -7.95 5.79
N GLY A 57 12.38 -8.32 6.68
CA GLY A 57 10.98 -7.92 6.58
C GLY A 57 10.80 -6.41 6.70
N VAL A 58 11.48 -5.75 7.65
CA VAL A 58 11.44 -4.28 7.80
C VAL A 58 12.02 -3.58 6.57
N LEU A 59 13.14 -4.07 6.01
CA LEU A 59 13.68 -3.56 4.75
C LEU A 59 12.67 -3.68 3.61
N GLY A 60 11.99 -4.84 3.48
CA GLY A 60 10.96 -5.04 2.48
C GLY A 60 9.78 -4.07 2.63
N MET A 61 9.33 -3.83 3.86
CA MET A 61 8.29 -2.83 4.14
C MET A 61 8.76 -1.41 3.77
N GLY A 62 10.02 -1.07 4.05
CA GLY A 62 10.61 0.23 3.68
C GLY A 62 10.66 0.50 2.17
N LEU A 63 10.55 -0.54 1.33
CA LEU A 63 10.49 -0.40 -0.12
C LEU A 63 9.08 -0.05 -0.65
N LEU A 64 8.04 -0.08 0.17
CA LEU A 64 6.67 0.13 -0.29
C LEU A 64 6.43 1.46 -1.01
N PRO A 65 6.96 2.62 -0.58
CA PRO A 65 6.83 3.86 -1.34
C PRO A 65 7.43 3.76 -2.74
N SER A 66 8.54 3.05 -2.89
CA SER A 66 9.17 2.81 -4.20
C SER A 66 8.32 1.88 -5.07
N PHE A 67 7.81 0.79 -4.50
CA PHE A 67 6.96 -0.16 -5.21
C PHE A 67 5.68 0.49 -5.71
N ILE A 68 4.94 1.21 -4.85
CA ILE A 68 3.71 1.87 -5.27
C ILE A 68 3.98 2.91 -6.34
N GLY A 69 5.04 3.73 -6.20
CA GLY A 69 5.44 4.72 -7.19
C GLY A 69 5.80 4.08 -8.53
N GLY A 70 6.59 3.01 -8.52
CA GLY A 70 7.01 2.27 -9.69
C GLY A 70 5.85 1.65 -10.46
N TYR A 71 4.94 0.99 -9.77
CA TYR A 71 3.81 0.29 -10.42
C TYR A 71 2.63 1.19 -10.79
N ILE A 72 2.44 2.34 -10.13
CA ILE A 72 1.56 3.40 -10.66
C ILE A 72 2.11 3.92 -11.98
N SER A 73 3.40 4.26 -12.02
CA SER A 73 4.06 4.76 -13.23
C SER A 73 4.07 3.71 -14.35
N TYR A 74 4.27 2.43 -14.02
CA TYR A 74 4.11 1.31 -14.95
C TYR A 74 2.69 1.24 -15.53
N SER A 75 1.67 1.35 -14.70
CA SER A 75 0.28 1.31 -15.15
C SER A 75 -0.08 2.46 -16.11
N ILE A 76 0.65 3.58 -16.07
CA ILE A 76 0.45 4.76 -16.92
C ILE A 76 1.30 4.69 -18.20
N ALA A 77 2.58 4.36 -18.09
CA ALA A 77 3.59 4.51 -19.14
C ALA A 77 4.28 3.21 -19.56
N ASP A 78 3.79 2.06 -19.09
CA ASP A 78 4.39 0.74 -19.28
C ASP A 78 5.82 0.63 -18.70
N ARG A 79 6.62 -0.32 -19.22
CA ARG A 79 7.96 -0.64 -18.73
C ARG A 79 8.90 0.56 -18.56
N PRO A 80 8.95 1.55 -19.47
CA PRO A 80 9.81 2.72 -19.30
C PRO A 80 9.51 3.56 -18.07
N GLY A 81 8.27 3.49 -17.54
CA GLY A 81 7.83 4.19 -16.35
C GLY A 81 8.29 3.58 -15.03
N ILE A 82 8.66 2.28 -15.01
CA ILE A 82 8.96 1.57 -13.77
C ILE A 82 10.11 2.25 -13.00
N ALA A 83 11.28 2.34 -13.62
CA ALA A 83 12.48 2.86 -12.98
C ALA A 83 12.31 4.30 -12.42
N PRO A 84 11.82 5.27 -13.20
CA PRO A 84 11.61 6.61 -12.65
C PRO A 84 10.52 6.64 -11.56
N GLY A 85 9.47 5.80 -11.67
CA GLY A 85 8.46 5.70 -10.61
C GLY A 85 9.04 5.17 -9.29
N PHE A 86 9.90 4.14 -9.34
CA PHE A 86 10.63 3.64 -8.18
C PHE A 86 11.52 4.72 -7.56
N LEU A 87 12.24 5.49 -8.40
CA LEU A 87 13.07 6.60 -7.92
C LEU A 87 12.25 7.69 -7.24
N MET A 88 11.08 8.04 -7.77
CA MET A 88 10.18 9.02 -7.12
C MET A 88 9.71 8.53 -5.76
N GLY A 89 9.37 7.24 -5.65
CA GLY A 89 9.01 6.64 -4.37
C GLY A 89 10.17 6.62 -3.37
N GLN A 90 11.40 6.37 -3.84
CA GLN A 90 12.60 6.44 -2.99
C GLN A 90 12.90 7.87 -2.52
N ILE A 91 12.74 8.86 -3.40
CA ILE A 91 12.84 10.28 -3.03
C ILE A 91 11.78 10.63 -1.97
N ALA A 92 10.56 10.14 -2.14
CA ALA A 92 9.49 10.35 -1.15
C ALA A 92 9.87 9.79 0.23
N SER A 93 10.44 8.58 0.30
CA SER A 93 10.95 8.01 1.54
C SER A 93 12.07 8.87 2.14
N PHE A 94 13.01 9.31 1.32
CA PHE A 94 14.13 10.15 1.76
C PHE A 94 13.67 11.51 2.33
N LEU A 95 12.62 12.10 1.76
CA LEU A 95 12.05 13.37 2.21
C LEU A 95 11.09 13.24 3.40
N GLY A 96 10.83 12.02 3.89
CA GLY A 96 9.82 11.77 4.92
C GLY A 96 8.38 11.99 4.43
N ALA A 97 8.17 11.99 3.12
CA ALA A 97 6.85 12.06 2.49
C ALA A 97 6.13 10.69 2.44
N GLY A 98 6.84 9.63 2.80
CA GLY A 98 6.35 8.28 3.02
C GLY A 98 5.59 7.67 1.84
N PHE A 99 4.62 6.82 2.18
CA PHE A 99 3.79 6.11 1.21
C PHE A 99 2.97 7.05 0.32
N LEU A 100 2.39 8.11 0.89
CA LEU A 100 1.62 9.11 0.13
C LEU A 100 2.51 9.82 -0.89
N GLY A 101 3.74 10.15 -0.51
CA GLY A 101 4.72 10.73 -1.43
C GLY A 101 5.09 9.79 -2.56
N GLY A 102 5.27 8.49 -2.27
CA GLY A 102 5.51 7.47 -3.29
C GLY A 102 4.36 7.34 -4.29
N MET A 103 3.13 7.38 -3.80
CA MET A 103 1.93 7.34 -4.63
C MET A 103 1.84 8.56 -5.57
N ILE A 104 1.99 9.76 -5.05
CA ILE A 104 1.97 11.00 -5.85
C ILE A 104 3.15 11.02 -6.84
N GLY A 105 4.35 10.66 -6.37
CA GLY A 105 5.55 10.56 -7.20
C GLY A 105 5.39 9.57 -8.36
N GLY A 106 4.69 8.46 -8.14
CA GLY A 106 4.37 7.48 -9.18
C GLY A 106 3.48 8.05 -10.29
N PHE A 107 2.45 8.82 -9.93
CA PHE A 107 1.63 9.53 -10.92
C PHE A 107 2.45 10.55 -11.69
N VAL A 108 3.25 11.35 -11.00
CA VAL A 108 4.14 12.36 -11.63
C VAL A 108 5.08 11.68 -12.63
N ALA A 109 5.79 10.63 -12.22
CA ALA A 109 6.69 9.90 -13.10
C ALA A 109 5.96 9.29 -14.30
N GLY A 110 4.80 8.66 -14.07
CA GLY A 110 4.03 8.04 -15.14
C GLY A 110 3.56 9.03 -16.20
N TYR A 111 3.01 10.17 -15.79
CA TYR A 111 2.56 11.18 -16.74
C TYR A 111 3.70 11.89 -17.45
N ILE A 112 4.83 12.16 -16.77
CA ILE A 112 6.03 12.70 -17.42
C ILE A 112 6.57 11.72 -18.46
N ALA A 113 6.70 10.42 -18.11
CA ALA A 113 7.14 9.39 -19.04
C ALA A 113 6.24 9.29 -20.27
N LEU A 114 4.93 9.35 -20.07
CA LEU A 114 3.94 9.35 -21.14
C LEU A 114 4.08 10.60 -22.03
N ALA A 115 4.29 11.77 -21.44
CA ALA A 115 4.51 13.02 -22.18
C ALA A 115 5.79 12.97 -23.00
N ILE A 116 6.90 12.49 -22.43
CA ILE A 116 8.18 12.33 -23.14
C ILE A 116 7.99 11.37 -24.33
N ARG A 117 7.36 10.22 -24.11
CA ARG A 117 7.07 9.26 -25.19
C ARG A 117 6.25 9.87 -26.31
N LYS A 118 5.33 10.79 -26.02
CA LYS A 118 4.43 11.42 -27.00
C LYS A 118 5.08 12.56 -27.76
N TYR A 119 5.86 13.40 -27.07
CA TYR A 119 6.33 14.67 -27.63
C TYR A 119 7.80 14.68 -28.05
N VAL A 120 8.65 13.83 -27.45
CA VAL A 120 10.07 13.76 -27.80
C VAL A 120 10.23 12.86 -29.04
N LYS A 121 10.62 13.48 -30.15
CA LYS A 121 10.95 12.74 -31.39
C LYS A 121 12.46 12.57 -31.49
N VAL A 122 12.90 11.35 -31.72
CA VAL A 122 14.31 11.01 -31.87
C VAL A 122 14.59 10.53 -33.30
N PRO A 123 15.83 10.66 -33.79
CA PRO A 123 16.24 10.07 -35.08
C PRO A 123 16.08 8.55 -35.06
N LYS A 124 15.88 7.93 -36.23
CA LYS A 124 15.67 6.48 -36.36
C LYS A 124 16.72 5.61 -35.66
N TRP A 125 18.00 6.03 -35.68
CA TRP A 125 19.07 5.30 -35.00
C TRP A 125 18.95 5.30 -33.48
N ALA A 126 18.24 6.26 -32.90
CA ALA A 126 18.05 6.38 -31.45
C ALA A 126 16.68 5.84 -30.97
N GLU A 127 15.80 5.37 -31.87
CA GLU A 127 14.47 4.85 -31.50
C GLU A 127 14.56 3.68 -30.50
N ALA A 128 15.54 2.81 -30.66
CA ALA A 128 15.76 1.67 -29.75
C ALA A 128 16.17 2.13 -28.34
N LEU A 129 16.80 3.28 -28.19
CA LEU A 129 17.22 3.85 -26.92
C LEU A 129 16.08 4.57 -26.19
N MET A 130 14.98 4.84 -26.87
CA MET A 130 13.83 5.58 -26.33
C MET A 130 13.28 4.95 -25.05
N PRO A 131 12.85 3.67 -25.03
CA PRO A 131 12.25 3.05 -23.87
C PRO A 131 13.26 2.70 -22.75
N MET A 132 14.52 2.44 -23.11
CA MET A 132 15.51 1.94 -22.16
C MET A 132 16.32 3.03 -21.48
N MET A 133 16.58 4.14 -22.17
CA MET A 133 17.49 5.17 -21.67
C MET A 133 16.84 6.55 -21.66
N ILE A 134 16.27 7.01 -22.78
CA ILE A 134 15.81 8.40 -22.92
C ILE A 134 14.62 8.68 -22.00
N ILE A 135 13.55 7.87 -22.08
CA ILE A 135 12.36 8.07 -21.25
C ILE A 135 12.70 7.94 -19.78
N PRO A 136 13.31 6.85 -19.28
CA PRO A 136 13.61 6.72 -17.85
C PRO A 136 14.49 7.84 -17.32
N THR A 137 15.56 8.22 -18.05
CA THR A 137 16.50 9.25 -17.60
C THR A 137 15.87 10.62 -17.54
N LEU A 138 15.20 11.06 -18.62
CA LEU A 138 14.54 12.36 -18.63
C LEU A 138 13.41 12.44 -17.63
N THR A 139 12.63 11.38 -17.48
CA THR A 139 11.57 11.31 -16.47
C THR A 139 12.14 11.42 -15.05
N ALA A 140 13.22 10.69 -14.76
CA ALA A 140 13.87 10.75 -13.45
C ALA A 140 14.46 12.12 -13.16
N MET A 141 15.08 12.77 -14.15
CA MET A 141 15.61 14.13 -13.99
C MET A 141 14.49 15.15 -13.71
N ILE A 142 13.49 15.21 -14.58
CA ILE A 142 12.40 16.18 -14.46
C ILE A 142 11.56 15.90 -13.21
N GLY A 143 11.15 14.64 -13.03
CA GLY A 143 10.34 14.22 -11.89
C GLY A 143 11.09 14.37 -10.57
N GLY A 144 12.39 14.02 -10.53
CA GLY A 144 13.24 14.16 -9.36
C GLY A 144 13.38 15.62 -8.93
N LEU A 145 13.69 16.51 -9.86
CA LEU A 145 13.74 17.96 -9.58
C LEU A 145 12.37 18.46 -9.07
N LEU A 146 11.29 18.04 -9.69
CA LEU A 146 9.95 18.40 -9.26
C LEU A 146 9.64 17.91 -7.84
N MET A 147 10.03 16.66 -7.52
CA MET A 147 9.85 16.10 -6.18
C MET A 147 10.70 16.85 -5.14
N TYR A 148 11.98 17.13 -5.41
CA TYR A 148 12.83 17.80 -4.44
C TYR A 148 12.45 19.25 -4.19
N PHE A 149 12.16 20.01 -5.23
CA PHE A 149 12.02 21.49 -5.12
C PHE A 149 10.57 21.97 -5.04
N VAL A 150 9.60 21.19 -5.51
CA VAL A 150 8.21 21.66 -5.62
C VAL A 150 7.27 20.82 -4.76
N LEU A 151 7.29 19.49 -4.92
CA LEU A 151 6.29 18.61 -4.35
C LEU A 151 6.67 18.07 -2.96
N GLY A 152 7.96 17.86 -2.70
CA GLY A 152 8.42 17.21 -1.48
C GLY A 152 7.97 17.94 -0.22
N GLY A 153 8.18 19.25 -0.13
CA GLY A 153 7.76 20.06 1.00
C GLY A 153 6.24 19.96 1.30
N PRO A 154 5.37 20.28 0.34
CA PRO A 154 3.92 20.16 0.52
C PRO A 154 3.45 18.77 0.89
N ILE A 155 4.01 17.70 0.28
CA ILE A 155 3.61 16.31 0.55
C ILE A 155 4.07 15.90 1.95
N THR A 156 5.32 16.23 2.34
CA THR A 156 5.83 15.96 3.69
C THR A 156 5.01 16.72 4.75
N ALA A 157 4.64 17.98 4.48
CA ALA A 157 3.77 18.72 5.38
C ALA A 157 2.38 18.09 5.51
N MET A 158 1.83 17.54 4.43
CA MET A 158 0.56 16.80 4.44
C MET A 158 0.68 15.50 5.25
N THR A 159 1.74 14.72 5.08
CA THR A 159 2.00 13.49 5.84
C THR A 159 2.17 13.80 7.33
N ASN A 160 2.96 14.81 7.67
CA ASN A 160 3.15 15.25 9.05
C ASN A 160 1.85 15.82 9.66
N GLY A 161 1.08 16.57 8.87
CA GLY A 161 -0.23 17.08 9.28
C GLY A 161 -1.21 15.95 9.61
N LEU A 162 -1.23 14.90 8.80
CA LEU A 162 -2.05 13.72 9.05
C LEU A 162 -1.60 12.98 10.30
N ASN A 163 -0.28 12.81 10.50
CA ASN A 163 0.29 12.21 11.71
C ASN A 163 -0.11 13.01 12.97
N ASN A 164 0.11 14.32 12.94
CA ASN A 164 -0.25 15.19 14.06
C ASN A 164 -1.76 15.20 14.33
N PHE A 165 -2.58 15.11 13.29
CA PHE A 165 -4.03 14.99 13.44
C PHE A 165 -4.41 13.69 14.16
N VAL A 166 -3.90 12.54 13.72
CA VAL A 166 -4.23 11.24 14.33
C VAL A 166 -3.71 11.12 15.77
N THR A 167 -2.46 11.55 16.01
CA THR A 167 -1.87 11.50 17.35
C THR A 167 -2.46 12.53 18.32
N GLY A 168 -2.98 13.63 17.79
CA GLY A 168 -3.64 14.69 18.58
C GLY A 168 -5.11 14.42 18.93
N LEU A 169 -5.72 13.35 18.40
CA LEU A 169 -7.12 13.01 18.71
C LEU A 169 -7.28 12.62 20.20
N ASP A 170 -8.28 13.15 20.85
CA ASP A 170 -8.72 12.69 22.16
C ASP A 170 -9.51 11.36 22.08
N GLN A 171 -9.84 10.76 23.24
CA GLN A 171 -10.47 9.43 23.28
C GLN A 171 -11.83 9.38 22.57
N SER A 172 -12.62 10.45 22.62
CA SER A 172 -13.93 10.52 21.97
C SER A 172 -13.81 10.66 20.45
N GLN A 173 -12.86 11.47 20.01
CA GLN A 173 -12.54 11.66 18.60
C GLN A 173 -11.93 10.39 17.98
N LYS A 174 -11.08 9.65 18.71
CA LYS A 174 -10.56 8.35 18.30
C LYS A 174 -11.68 7.33 18.07
N THR A 175 -12.73 7.35 18.87
CA THR A 175 -13.90 6.48 18.69
C THR A 175 -14.62 6.79 17.38
N LEU A 176 -14.89 8.07 17.08
CA LEU A 176 -15.51 8.47 15.82
C LEU A 176 -14.62 8.14 14.60
N TYR A 177 -13.33 8.40 14.72
CA TYR A 177 -12.34 8.06 13.70
C TYR A 177 -12.29 6.56 13.43
N GLY A 178 -12.30 5.75 14.51
CA GLY A 178 -12.37 4.29 14.43
C GLY A 178 -13.64 3.79 13.75
N PHE A 179 -14.78 4.42 14.05
CA PHE A 179 -16.04 4.11 13.39
C PHE A 179 -16.00 4.38 11.89
N ILE A 180 -15.45 5.53 11.48
CA ILE A 180 -15.34 5.90 10.06
C ILE A 180 -14.43 4.93 9.29
N ILE A 181 -13.23 4.64 9.81
CA ILE A 181 -12.29 3.72 9.16
C ILE A 181 -12.89 2.30 9.11
N GLY A 182 -13.44 1.83 10.22
CA GLY A 182 -14.05 0.51 10.29
C GLY A 182 -15.24 0.36 9.34
N PHE A 183 -16.11 1.37 9.25
CA PHE A 183 -17.23 1.39 8.33
C PHE A 183 -16.78 1.31 6.87
N ILE A 184 -15.83 2.18 6.47
CA ILE A 184 -15.30 2.18 5.09
C ILE A 184 -14.58 0.86 4.78
N GLY A 185 -13.82 0.32 5.74
CA GLY A 185 -13.11 -0.95 5.60
C GLY A 185 -14.03 -2.16 5.41
N CYS A 186 -15.24 -2.13 5.98
CA CYS A 186 -16.19 -3.23 5.92
C CYS A 186 -17.28 -3.07 4.85
N ILE A 187 -17.39 -1.94 4.17
CA ILE A 187 -18.53 -1.59 3.30
C ILE A 187 -18.71 -2.54 2.10
N ASP A 188 -17.64 -3.11 1.58
CA ASP A 188 -17.64 -4.01 0.42
C ASP A 188 -16.88 -5.33 0.65
N PHE A 189 -16.72 -5.73 1.94
CA PHE A 189 -16.11 -7.01 2.34
C PHE A 189 -14.77 -7.34 1.65
N GLY A 190 -13.90 -6.34 1.51
CA GLY A 190 -12.60 -6.50 0.85
C GLY A 190 -12.61 -6.23 -0.66
N GLY A 191 -13.66 -5.61 -1.16
CA GLY A 191 -13.77 -5.17 -2.55
C GLY A 191 -12.90 -3.95 -2.89
N ALA A 192 -13.26 -3.30 -3.99
CA ALA A 192 -12.44 -2.21 -4.53
C ALA A 192 -12.52 -0.90 -3.71
N ILE A 193 -13.58 -0.70 -2.91
CA ILE A 193 -13.76 0.52 -2.11
C ILE A 193 -12.90 0.46 -0.85
N SER A 194 -12.89 -0.68 -0.17
CA SER A 194 -12.10 -0.88 1.06
C SER A 194 -10.59 -1.04 0.81
N LYS A 195 -10.19 -1.52 -0.36
CA LYS A 195 -8.75 -1.74 -0.66
C LYS A 195 -7.92 -0.47 -0.60
N VAL A 196 -8.41 0.65 -1.13
CA VAL A 196 -7.64 1.91 -1.16
C VAL A 196 -7.43 2.46 0.26
N PRO A 197 -8.47 2.63 1.11
CA PRO A 197 -8.27 3.02 2.51
C PRO A 197 -7.39 2.05 3.29
N ASN A 198 -7.55 0.74 3.10
CA ASN A 198 -6.75 -0.25 3.80
C ASN A 198 -5.25 -0.08 3.52
N LEU A 199 -4.89 0.20 2.27
CA LEU A 199 -3.50 0.42 1.89
C LEU A 199 -2.95 1.77 2.35
N ILE A 200 -3.82 2.77 2.49
CA ILE A 200 -3.42 4.02 3.15
C ILE A 200 -3.08 3.73 4.61
N CYS A 201 -3.86 2.91 5.31
CA CYS A 201 -3.55 2.48 6.66
C CYS A 201 -2.21 1.73 6.75
N ASP A 202 -1.98 0.77 5.81
CA ASP A 202 -0.69 0.07 5.70
C ASP A 202 0.48 1.05 5.48
N GLY A 203 0.28 2.05 4.62
CA GLY A 203 1.27 3.09 4.35
C GLY A 203 1.54 3.98 5.58
N LEU A 204 0.49 4.38 6.29
CA LEU A 204 0.61 5.18 7.52
C LEU A 204 1.32 4.43 8.64
N LEU A 205 1.12 3.10 8.74
CA LEU A 205 1.87 2.26 9.66
C LEU A 205 3.38 2.36 9.45
N LEU A 206 3.82 2.41 8.18
CA LEU A 206 5.25 2.57 7.84
C LEU A 206 5.79 3.95 8.22
N ASP A 207 4.93 4.96 8.22
CA ASP A 207 5.23 6.31 8.64
C ASP A 207 5.14 6.47 10.19
N GLY A 208 4.93 5.35 10.92
CA GLY A 208 4.87 5.30 12.39
C GLY A 208 3.49 5.61 12.99
N ILE A 209 2.45 5.78 12.15
CA ILE A 209 1.08 6.04 12.60
C ILE A 209 0.35 4.70 12.71
N THR A 210 0.26 4.16 13.92
CA THR A 210 -0.21 2.78 14.18
C THR A 210 -1.72 2.65 14.36
N GLU A 211 -2.42 3.71 14.78
CA GLU A 211 -3.84 3.66 15.11
C GLU A 211 -4.75 3.28 13.93
N PRO A 212 -4.56 3.83 12.70
CA PRO A 212 -5.40 3.43 11.55
C PRO A 212 -5.28 1.94 11.23
N GLU A 213 -4.07 1.39 11.34
CA GLU A 213 -3.81 -0.03 11.09
C GLU A 213 -4.47 -0.91 12.15
N ALA A 214 -4.34 -0.57 13.42
CA ALA A 214 -5.01 -1.30 14.51
C ALA A 214 -6.53 -1.34 14.31
N ILE A 215 -7.13 -0.22 13.94
CA ILE A 215 -8.57 -0.12 13.65
C ILE A 215 -8.94 -0.98 12.44
N LYS A 216 -8.16 -0.93 11.36
CA LYS A 216 -8.36 -1.74 10.14
C LYS A 216 -8.35 -3.23 10.45
N VAL A 217 -7.37 -3.70 11.20
CA VAL A 217 -7.25 -5.11 11.59
C VAL A 217 -8.44 -5.55 12.43
N LEU A 218 -8.81 -4.77 13.45
CA LEU A 218 -10.00 -5.06 14.26
C LEU A 218 -11.29 -5.07 13.43
N ALA A 219 -11.45 -4.09 12.53
CA ALA A 219 -12.61 -4.02 11.65
C ALA A 219 -12.69 -5.22 10.69
N ALA A 220 -11.56 -5.70 10.18
CA ALA A 220 -11.51 -6.86 9.29
C ALA A 220 -11.96 -8.17 9.96
N MET A 221 -11.88 -8.27 11.28
CA MET A 221 -12.34 -9.44 12.04
C MET A 221 -13.86 -9.45 12.24
N VAL A 222 -14.53 -8.31 12.15
CA VAL A 222 -15.99 -8.20 12.41
C VAL A 222 -16.85 -8.96 11.40
N PRO A 223 -16.63 -8.85 10.06
CA PRO A 223 -17.45 -9.55 9.06
C PRO A 223 -17.42 -11.07 9.20
N PRO A 224 -16.26 -11.77 9.33
CA PRO A 224 -16.21 -13.22 9.53
C PRO A 224 -16.96 -13.66 10.79
N ILE A 225 -16.78 -12.95 11.91
CA ILE A 225 -17.49 -13.23 13.16
C ILE A 225 -18.99 -13.05 12.98
N GLY A 226 -19.41 -11.95 12.34
CA GLY A 226 -20.83 -11.66 12.07
C GLY A 226 -21.50 -12.71 11.21
N VAL A 227 -20.84 -13.16 10.13
CA VAL A 227 -21.34 -14.21 9.24
C VAL A 227 -21.45 -15.55 9.98
N THR A 228 -20.43 -15.91 10.77
CA THR A 228 -20.44 -17.14 11.58
C THR A 228 -21.57 -17.12 12.60
N PHE A 229 -21.76 -15.99 13.30
CA PHE A 229 -22.86 -15.84 14.24
C PHE A 229 -24.22 -15.91 13.56
N GLY A 230 -24.38 -15.26 12.40
CA GLY A 230 -25.59 -15.37 11.57
C GLY A 230 -25.89 -16.81 11.12
N TRP A 231 -24.87 -17.58 10.76
CA TRP A 231 -25.00 -19.00 10.42
C TRP A 231 -25.45 -19.84 11.63
N LEU A 232 -24.84 -19.67 12.79
CA LEU A 232 -25.24 -20.36 14.02
C LEU A 232 -26.68 -20.03 14.40
N LEU A 233 -27.06 -18.76 14.30
CA LEU A 233 -28.42 -18.30 14.59
C LEU A 233 -29.43 -18.89 13.59
N SER A 234 -29.09 -18.99 12.30
CA SER A 234 -29.93 -19.62 11.28
C SER A 234 -30.21 -21.09 11.58
N LYS A 235 -29.20 -21.82 12.07
CA LYS A 235 -29.36 -23.21 12.53
C LYS A 235 -30.25 -23.31 13.77
N ALA A 236 -30.04 -22.44 14.75
CA ALA A 236 -30.86 -22.43 15.98
C ALA A 236 -32.34 -22.12 15.68
N LEU A 237 -32.59 -21.20 14.73
CA LEU A 237 -33.94 -20.84 14.30
C LEU A 237 -34.53 -21.81 13.26
N LYS A 238 -33.81 -22.86 12.84
CA LYS A 238 -34.20 -23.81 11.77
C LYS A 238 -34.57 -23.14 10.45
N LYS A 239 -34.01 -21.97 10.16
CA LYS A 239 -34.20 -21.25 8.91
C LYS A 239 -32.97 -21.42 8.02
N ARG A 240 -33.12 -22.00 6.83
CA ARG A 240 -32.04 -22.09 5.84
C ARG A 240 -31.86 -20.73 5.15
N ILE A 241 -30.88 -19.97 5.60
CA ILE A 241 -30.52 -18.66 5.00
C ILE A 241 -29.28 -18.82 4.13
N PHE A 242 -28.41 -19.78 4.41
CA PHE A 242 -27.17 -20.06 3.70
C PHE A 242 -27.32 -21.28 2.78
N THR A 243 -26.67 -21.22 1.62
CA THR A 243 -26.53 -22.38 0.71
C THR A 243 -25.53 -23.39 1.26
N ALA A 244 -25.54 -24.62 0.76
CA ALA A 244 -24.60 -25.64 1.20
C ALA A 244 -23.13 -25.24 0.93
N GLN A 245 -22.85 -24.55 -0.19
CA GLN A 245 -21.50 -24.06 -0.51
C GLN A 245 -21.04 -22.96 0.45
N GLU A 246 -21.93 -22.06 0.84
CA GLU A 246 -21.62 -21.00 1.82
C GLU A 246 -21.41 -21.59 3.21
N GLU A 247 -22.18 -22.58 3.63
CA GLU A 247 -21.98 -23.28 4.89
C GLU A 247 -20.59 -23.97 4.95
N ASP A 248 -20.18 -24.61 3.86
CA ASP A 248 -18.87 -25.26 3.81
C ASP A 248 -17.73 -24.25 3.79
N ALA A 249 -17.89 -23.11 3.13
CA ALA A 249 -16.93 -22.01 3.18
C ALA A 249 -16.79 -21.43 4.59
N ILE A 250 -17.89 -21.25 5.33
CA ILE A 250 -17.88 -20.76 6.71
C ILE A 250 -17.15 -21.77 7.62
N LYS A 251 -17.40 -23.07 7.45
CA LYS A 251 -16.71 -24.10 8.24
C LYS A 251 -15.19 -24.12 7.99
N VAL A 252 -14.77 -23.98 6.74
CA VAL A 252 -13.35 -23.92 6.37
C VAL A 252 -12.69 -22.69 6.97
N ALA A 253 -13.32 -21.51 6.88
CA ALA A 253 -12.81 -20.29 7.50
C ALA A 253 -12.63 -20.43 9.02
N PHE A 254 -13.54 -21.17 9.69
CA PHE A 254 -13.45 -21.43 11.13
C PHE A 254 -12.37 -22.46 11.51
N GLN A 255 -12.02 -23.38 10.59
CA GLN A 255 -10.96 -24.38 10.83
C GLN A 255 -9.56 -23.79 10.77
N TRP A 256 -9.36 -22.68 10.09
CA TRP A 256 -8.06 -21.98 10.00
C TRP A 256 -7.69 -21.19 11.26
N ASP A 257 -8.65 -20.91 12.13
CA ASP A 257 -8.40 -20.23 13.42
C ASP A 257 -7.86 -21.18 14.52
N TYR A 258 -7.66 -22.48 14.23
CA TYR A 258 -7.17 -23.50 15.17
C TYR A 258 -5.83 -24.14 14.76
N VAL A 259 -5.13 -23.63 13.74
CA VAL A 259 -3.79 -24.04 13.34
C VAL A 259 -2.83 -22.88 13.46
#